data_4173caccbd01ad519f8552b50433eb86
#
_entry.id   4173caccbd01ad519f8552b50433eb86
#
_cell.length_a   1.000
_cell.length_b   1.000
_cell.length_c   1.000
_cell.angle_alpha   90.00
_cell.angle_beta   90.00
_cell.angle_gamma   90.00
#
_symmetry.space_group_name_H-M   'P 1'
#
loop_
_entity.id
_entity.type
_entity.pdbx_description
1 polymer ?
#
loop_
_entity_poly.entity_id
_entity_poly.type
_entity_poly.pdbx_seq_one_letter_code
_entity_poly.pdbx_strand_id
1 'polypeptide(L)'
;MSIMRPDGGWNVTRPAVHPGEMLREEFMKPLGISINGLALELHVPVTRISQIVNERRGITADTALRLARHFATSADFWMNLQKDYELLLTRQKSLKMIERQVRRRTVAA
;
A
#
# COMPACT_ATOMS: atom_id res chain seq x y z
N MET A 1 4.41 -19.30 0.75
CA MET A 1 5.22 -19.03 1.93
C MET A 1 4.33 -18.70 3.10
N SER A 2 4.60 -19.31 4.19
CA SER A 2 3.86 -19.00 5.39
C SER A 2 4.40 -17.71 5.99
N ILE A 3 3.51 -16.79 6.25
CA ILE A 3 3.88 -15.59 6.97
C ILE A 3 3.62 -15.85 8.43
N MET A 4 4.68 -16.14 9.11
CA MET A 4 4.59 -16.37 10.54
C MET A 4 4.66 -15.04 11.25
N ARG A 5 3.63 -14.77 12.00
CA ARG A 5 3.65 -13.60 12.84
C ARG A 5 4.49 -13.92 14.06
N PRO A 6 5.50 -13.10 14.34
CA PRO A 6 6.32 -13.32 15.53
C PRO A 6 5.49 -13.19 16.79
N ASP A 7 5.92 -13.84 17.82
CA ASP A 7 5.30 -13.66 19.13
C ASP A 7 5.36 -12.18 19.49
N GLY A 8 4.23 -11.65 19.93
CA GLY A 8 4.15 -10.23 20.23
C GLY A 8 3.71 -9.38 19.08
N GLY A 9 3.43 -9.98 17.91
CA GLY A 9 2.89 -9.26 16.78
C GLY A 9 3.86 -9.12 15.62
N TRP A 10 3.49 -8.28 14.69
CA TRP A 10 4.31 -8.06 13.51
C TRP A 10 5.55 -7.27 13.86
N ASN A 11 6.64 -7.65 13.22
CA ASN A 11 7.91 -6.97 13.41
C ASN A 11 7.83 -5.56 12.79
N VAL A 12 7.92 -4.55 13.65
CA VAL A 12 7.82 -3.16 13.21
C VAL A 12 9.09 -2.68 12.52
N THR A 13 10.17 -3.45 12.58
CA THR A 13 11.41 -3.08 11.89
C THR A 13 11.42 -3.53 10.42
N ARG A 14 10.41 -4.28 10.01
CA ARG A 14 10.27 -4.71 8.64
C ARG A 14 10.13 -3.50 7.73
N PRO A 15 10.83 -3.49 6.55
CA PRO A 15 10.67 -2.38 5.62
C PRO A 15 9.23 -2.26 5.14
N ALA A 16 8.78 -1.04 5.00
CA ALA A 16 7.46 -0.78 4.43
C ALA A 16 7.52 -0.98 2.92
N VAL A 17 6.57 -1.70 2.38
CA VAL A 17 6.47 -1.95 0.94
C VAL A 17 5.39 -1.06 0.37
N HIS A 18 5.79 -0.12 -0.48
CA HIS A 18 4.83 0.78 -1.13
C HIS A 18 4.02 0.00 -2.17
N PRO A 19 2.70 0.26 -2.30
CA PRO A 19 1.90 -0.42 -3.33
C PRO A 19 2.46 -0.26 -4.74
N GLY A 20 3.13 0.86 -5.02
CA GLY A 20 3.78 1.08 -6.30
C GLY A 20 4.92 0.11 -6.57
N GLU A 21 5.63 -0.28 -5.53
CA GLU A 21 6.66 -1.29 -5.67
C GLU A 21 6.05 -2.64 -6.04
N MET A 22 4.96 -3.01 -5.38
CA MET A 22 4.23 -4.24 -5.71
C MET A 22 3.78 -4.22 -7.16
N LEU A 23 3.17 -3.11 -7.58
CA LEU A 23 2.70 -2.96 -8.95
C LEU A 23 3.85 -3.08 -9.95
N ARG A 24 4.94 -2.39 -9.70
CA ARG A 24 6.10 -2.38 -10.58
C ARG A 24 6.78 -3.75 -10.65
N GLU A 25 7.08 -4.33 -9.49
CA GLU A 25 7.93 -5.52 -9.44
C GLU A 25 7.17 -6.81 -9.70
N GLU A 26 5.92 -6.89 -9.25
CA GLU A 26 5.19 -8.15 -9.32
C GLU A 26 4.20 -8.24 -10.46
N PHE A 27 3.83 -7.10 -11.06
CA PHE A 27 2.85 -7.08 -12.15
C PHE A 27 3.42 -6.52 -13.44
N MET A 28 4.04 -5.35 -13.38
CA MET A 28 4.49 -4.70 -14.61
C MET A 28 5.73 -5.35 -15.22
N LYS A 29 6.76 -5.54 -14.41
CA LYS A 29 7.99 -6.14 -14.93
C LYS A 29 7.80 -7.56 -15.45
N PRO A 30 7.16 -8.46 -14.68
CA PRO A 30 6.97 -9.82 -15.19
C PRO A 30 6.16 -9.89 -16.48
N LEU A 31 5.22 -8.98 -16.65
CA LEU A 31 4.34 -8.98 -17.82
C LEU A 31 4.81 -8.06 -18.94
N GLY A 32 5.94 -7.38 -18.74
CA GLY A 32 6.46 -6.46 -19.74
C GLY A 32 5.57 -5.26 -19.99
N ILE A 33 4.87 -4.79 -18.99
CA ILE A 33 3.93 -3.67 -19.11
C ILE A 33 4.64 -2.36 -18.85
N SER A 34 4.48 -1.39 -19.77
CA SER A 34 5.05 -0.07 -19.61
C SER A 34 4.09 0.83 -18.83
N ILE A 35 4.64 1.92 -18.28
CA ILE A 35 3.82 2.91 -17.59
C ILE A 35 2.76 3.47 -18.53
N ASN A 36 3.15 3.85 -19.75
CA ASN A 36 2.21 4.40 -20.72
C ASN A 36 1.14 3.38 -21.09
N GLY A 37 1.55 2.14 -21.32
CA GLY A 37 0.61 1.08 -21.68
C GLY A 37 -0.40 0.82 -20.59
N LEU A 38 0.05 0.77 -19.33
CA LEU A 38 -0.86 0.54 -18.22
C LEU A 38 -1.83 1.70 -18.05
N ALA A 39 -1.34 2.93 -18.16
CA ALA A 39 -2.20 4.10 -18.04
C ALA A 39 -3.32 4.09 -19.09
N LEU A 40 -2.96 3.71 -20.32
CA LEU A 40 -3.96 3.60 -21.39
C LEU A 40 -5.01 2.53 -21.05
N GLU A 41 -4.56 1.36 -20.60
CA GLU A 41 -5.47 0.27 -20.27
C GLU A 41 -6.40 0.62 -19.11
N LEU A 42 -5.90 1.36 -18.14
CA LEU A 42 -6.69 1.75 -16.98
C LEU A 42 -7.52 3.02 -17.23
N HIS A 43 -7.30 3.69 -18.34
CA HIS A 43 -7.96 4.97 -18.65
C HIS A 43 -7.69 6.03 -17.59
N VAL A 44 -6.43 6.16 -17.23
CA VAL A 44 -5.98 7.18 -16.28
C VAL A 44 -4.81 7.95 -16.88
N PRO A 45 -4.51 9.14 -16.37
CA PRO A 45 -3.35 9.89 -16.85
C PRO A 45 -2.06 9.11 -16.58
N VAL A 46 -1.10 9.24 -17.51
CA VAL A 46 0.21 8.62 -17.38
C VAL A 46 0.89 9.05 -16.09
N THR A 47 0.73 10.31 -15.71
CA THR A 47 1.32 10.83 -14.49
C THR A 47 0.84 10.09 -13.24
N ARG A 48 -0.42 9.65 -13.23
CA ARG A 48 -0.92 8.88 -12.08
C ARG A 48 -0.11 7.60 -11.91
N ILE A 49 0.05 6.83 -12.98
CA ILE A 49 0.80 5.56 -12.91
C ILE A 49 2.28 5.83 -12.61
N SER A 50 2.86 6.83 -13.28
CA SER A 50 4.26 7.18 -13.04
C SER A 50 4.51 7.52 -11.57
N GLN A 51 3.64 8.31 -10.98
CA GLN A 51 3.80 8.71 -9.58
C GLN A 51 3.63 7.53 -8.63
N ILE A 52 2.71 6.62 -8.94
CA ILE A 52 2.50 5.43 -8.11
C ILE A 52 3.72 4.51 -8.15
N VAL A 53 4.21 4.18 -9.35
CA VAL A 53 5.35 3.26 -9.47
C VAL A 53 6.65 3.86 -8.96
N ASN A 54 6.74 5.18 -8.91
CA ASN A 54 7.88 5.87 -8.33
C ASN A 54 7.66 6.20 -6.86
N GLU A 55 6.60 5.66 -6.28
CA GLU A 55 6.31 5.73 -4.85
C GLU A 55 6.09 7.16 -4.34
N ARG A 56 5.61 8.02 -5.22
CA ARG A 56 5.31 9.42 -4.89
C ARG A 56 3.83 9.65 -4.64
N ARG A 57 3.01 8.66 -4.88
CA ARG A 57 1.56 8.74 -4.74
C ARG A 57 1.04 7.37 -4.30
N GLY A 58 0.07 7.39 -3.41
CA GLY A 58 -0.57 6.17 -2.95
C GLY A 58 -1.69 5.70 -3.88
N ILE A 59 -2.25 4.55 -3.54
CA ILE A 59 -3.37 3.96 -4.26
C ILE A 59 -4.66 4.48 -3.62
N THR A 60 -5.51 5.07 -4.44
CA THR A 60 -6.86 5.47 -4.01
C THR A 60 -7.84 4.37 -4.39
N ALA A 61 -9.07 4.49 -3.90
CA ALA A 61 -10.12 3.52 -4.24
C ALA A 61 -10.36 3.44 -5.74
N ASP A 62 -10.35 4.59 -6.43
CA ASP A 62 -10.53 4.60 -7.89
C ASP A 62 -9.45 3.78 -8.58
N THR A 63 -8.20 4.03 -8.23
CA THR A 63 -7.10 3.29 -8.83
C THR A 63 -7.15 1.82 -8.46
N ALA A 64 -7.49 1.51 -7.20
CA ALA A 64 -7.60 0.11 -6.77
C ALA A 64 -8.64 -0.65 -7.58
N LEU A 65 -9.79 -0.04 -7.85
CA LEU A 65 -10.83 -0.68 -8.64
C LEU A 65 -10.38 -0.92 -10.09
N ARG A 66 -9.66 0.04 -10.67
CA ARG A 66 -9.17 -0.10 -12.03
C ARG A 66 -8.10 -1.18 -12.14
N LEU A 67 -7.17 -1.22 -11.19
CA LEU A 67 -6.15 -2.25 -11.14
C LEU A 67 -6.77 -3.63 -10.92
N ALA A 68 -7.74 -3.70 -10.02
CA ALA A 68 -8.41 -4.97 -9.73
C ALA A 68 -9.10 -5.53 -10.98
N ARG A 69 -9.75 -4.67 -11.72
CA ARG A 69 -10.43 -5.08 -12.96
C ARG A 69 -9.43 -5.58 -13.99
N HIS A 70 -8.36 -4.83 -14.20
CA HIS A 70 -7.38 -5.15 -15.24
C HIS A 70 -6.59 -6.41 -14.93
N PHE A 71 -6.14 -6.56 -13.69
CA PHE A 71 -5.30 -7.68 -13.30
C PHE A 71 -6.07 -8.86 -12.69
N ALA A 72 -7.39 -8.76 -12.65
CA ALA A 72 -8.24 -9.80 -12.05
C ALA A 72 -7.86 -10.08 -10.58
N THR A 73 -7.54 -9.03 -9.86
CA THR A 73 -7.34 -9.07 -8.41
C THR A 73 -8.55 -8.43 -7.74
N SER A 74 -8.51 -8.30 -6.43
CA SER A 74 -9.55 -7.55 -5.72
C SER A 74 -9.08 -6.12 -5.48
N ALA A 75 -10.03 -5.21 -5.34
CA ALA A 75 -9.70 -3.85 -4.93
C ALA A 75 -9.14 -3.84 -3.51
N ASP A 76 -9.64 -4.74 -2.66
CA ASP A 76 -9.16 -4.87 -1.29
C ASP A 76 -7.67 -5.21 -1.24
N PHE A 77 -7.19 -6.03 -2.17
CA PHE A 77 -5.77 -6.34 -2.25
C PHE A 77 -4.93 -5.06 -2.34
N TRP A 78 -5.30 -4.17 -3.26
CA TRP A 78 -4.55 -2.93 -3.47
C TRP A 78 -4.71 -1.96 -2.30
N MET A 79 -5.92 -1.86 -1.74
CA MET A 79 -6.16 -0.97 -0.61
C MET A 79 -5.49 -1.47 0.65
N ASN A 80 -5.40 -2.78 0.84
CA ASN A 80 -4.70 -3.33 1.99
C ASN A 80 -3.20 -3.04 1.92
N LEU A 81 -2.62 -3.12 0.72
CA LEU A 81 -1.22 -2.73 0.56
C LEU A 81 -0.99 -1.27 0.98
N GLN A 82 -1.89 -0.39 0.55
CA GLN A 82 -1.80 1.02 0.88
C GLN A 82 -1.95 1.25 2.39
N LYS A 83 -2.95 0.63 2.99
CA LYS A 83 -3.20 0.75 4.42
C LYS A 83 -2.00 0.26 5.23
N ASP A 84 -1.49 -0.91 4.87
CA ASP A 84 -0.39 -1.52 5.62
C ASP A 84 0.86 -0.66 5.52
N TYR A 85 1.13 -0.11 4.35
CA TYR A 85 2.26 0.79 4.14
C TYR A 85 2.14 2.04 5.02
N GLU A 86 0.99 2.69 4.99
CA GLU A 86 0.78 3.91 5.76
C GLU A 86 0.86 3.66 7.25
N LEU A 87 0.25 2.59 7.72
CA LEU A 87 0.28 2.27 9.15
C LEU A 87 1.70 1.95 9.60
N LEU A 88 2.44 1.17 8.81
CA LEU A 88 3.80 0.81 9.19
C LEU A 88 4.69 2.04 9.27
N LEU A 89 4.65 2.91 8.27
CA LEU A 89 5.45 4.14 8.29
C LEU A 89 5.07 5.05 9.44
N THR A 90 3.78 5.23 9.67
CA THR A 90 3.32 6.13 10.72
C THR A 90 3.68 5.59 12.10
N ARG A 91 3.58 4.27 12.28
CA ARG A 91 4.00 3.66 13.54
C ARG A 91 5.48 3.90 13.80
N GLN A 92 6.30 3.72 12.78
CA GLN A 92 7.74 3.92 12.93
C GLN A 92 8.08 5.37 13.27
N LYS A 93 7.36 6.32 12.69
CA LYS A 93 7.66 7.74 12.88
C LYS A 93 7.03 8.33 14.12
N SER A 94 5.82 7.94 14.46
CA SER A 94 4.99 8.74 15.34
C SER A 94 4.32 7.96 16.48
N LEU A 95 4.40 6.65 16.51
CA LEU A 95 3.61 5.89 17.47
C LEU A 95 3.94 6.28 18.93
N LYS A 96 5.21 6.40 19.25
CA LYS A 96 5.60 6.74 20.61
C LYS A 96 5.10 8.12 21.02
N MET A 97 5.17 9.06 20.09
CA MET A 97 4.67 10.40 20.36
C MET A 97 3.15 10.38 20.57
N ILE A 98 2.45 9.64 19.72
CA ILE A 98 1.00 9.52 19.82
C ILE A 98 0.62 8.90 21.17
N GLU A 99 1.32 7.87 21.58
CA GLU A 99 1.05 7.22 22.85
C GLU A 99 1.26 8.15 24.05
N ARG A 100 2.22 9.07 23.92
CA ARG A 100 2.45 10.06 24.99
C ARG A 100 1.41 11.16 24.98
N GLN A 101 0.92 11.55 23.81
CA GLN A 101 -0.01 12.67 23.67
C GLN A 101 -1.46 12.26 23.87
N VAL A 102 -1.82 11.09 23.40
CA VAL A 102 -3.20 10.63 23.40
C VAL A 102 -3.39 9.67 24.54
N ARG A 103 -4.15 10.09 25.53
CA ARG A 103 -4.48 9.23 26.65
C ARG A 103 -5.61 8.29 26.28
N ARG A 104 -5.53 7.10 26.84
CA ARG A 104 -6.66 6.21 26.75
C ARG A 104 -7.81 6.82 27.52
N ARG A 105 -8.98 6.75 26.93
CA ARG A 105 -10.18 7.20 27.62
C ARG A 105 -10.44 6.29 28.81
N THR A 106 -10.72 6.90 29.95
CA THR A 106 -11.13 6.13 31.12
C THR A 106 -12.54 5.62 30.87
N VAL A 107 -12.69 4.31 30.93
CA VAL A 107 -13.99 3.70 30.75
C VAL A 107 -14.60 3.54 32.13
N ALA A 108 -15.70 4.22 32.35
CA ALA A 108 -16.44 4.02 33.61
C ALA A 108 -16.99 2.59 33.58
N ALA A 109 -16.71 1.89 34.64
CA ALA A 109 -17.15 0.51 34.73
C ALA A 109 -18.67 0.43 34.80
#